data_f0c726464e3ab3a06410d712cdb2fbf6
#
_entry.id   f0c726464e3ab3a06410d712cdb2fbf6
#
_cell.length_a   1.000
_cell.length_b   1.000
_cell.length_c   1.000
_cell.angle_alpha   90.00
_cell.angle_beta   90.00
_cell.angle_gamma   90.00
#
_symmetry.space_group_name_H-M   'P 1'
#
loop_
_entity.id
_entity.type
_entity.pdbx_description
1 polymer ?
#
loop_
_entity_poly.entity_id
_entity_poly.type
_entity_poly.pdbx_seq_one_letter_code
_entity_poly.pdbx_strand_id
1 'polypeptide(L)'
;MRAFLDDRQRAHDPQHFMANGARLPNPEVPRRVDILKAGAEAAGCAFEAPNDAGAGPIAAVHTPEYVTFLRTIHARWRRIEGASEEVIPNIHPANRSDGYPKSAVGQAGFHQADTACPISGRTWGAAYWSAQTAIAGADAL
;
A
#
# COMPACT_ATOMS: atom_id res chain seq x y z
N MET A 1 -12.25 24.12 5.88
CA MET A 1 -10.81 23.68 5.80
C MET A 1 -10.62 22.93 4.49
N ARG A 2 -9.49 23.12 3.80
CA ARG A 2 -9.17 22.32 2.60
C ARG A 2 -8.80 20.89 3.01
N ALA A 3 -9.19 19.93 2.20
CA ALA A 3 -8.82 18.52 2.34
C ALA A 3 -8.51 17.94 0.95
N PHE A 4 -7.64 16.96 0.89
CA PHE A 4 -7.24 16.33 -0.37
C PHE A 4 -7.66 14.87 -0.39
N LEU A 5 -8.17 14.41 -1.53
CA LEU A 5 -8.58 13.03 -1.73
C LEU A 5 -8.43 12.64 -3.20
N ASP A 6 -7.89 11.46 -3.45
CA ASP A 6 -7.89 10.83 -4.77
C ASP A 6 -8.58 9.47 -4.70
N ASP A 7 -9.59 9.26 -5.54
CA ASP A 7 -10.38 8.03 -5.53
C ASP A 7 -9.61 6.80 -6.00
N ARG A 8 -8.47 6.98 -6.68
CA ARG A 8 -7.58 5.87 -7.10
C ARG A 8 -7.00 5.08 -5.92
N GLN A 9 -6.90 5.68 -4.73
CA GLN A 9 -6.49 4.98 -3.50
C GLN A 9 -7.45 3.84 -3.12
N ARG A 10 -8.73 3.90 -3.52
CA ARG A 10 -9.73 2.84 -3.30
C ARG A 10 -9.41 1.54 -4.01
N ALA A 11 -8.48 1.55 -4.96
CA ALA A 11 -8.08 0.36 -5.70
C ALA A 11 -7.28 -0.64 -4.84
N HIS A 12 -6.77 -0.23 -3.66
CA HIS A 12 -6.25 -1.14 -2.65
C HIS A 12 -7.43 -1.71 -1.85
N ASP A 13 -7.84 -2.91 -2.20
CA ASP A 13 -8.98 -3.62 -1.61
C ASP A 13 -8.59 -5.08 -1.34
N PRO A 14 -7.73 -5.33 -0.33
CA PRO A 14 -7.32 -6.67 0.03
C PRO A 14 -8.52 -7.44 0.59
N GLN A 15 -8.73 -8.65 0.05
CA GLN A 15 -9.91 -9.44 0.42
C GLN A 15 -9.72 -10.21 1.72
N HIS A 16 -8.47 -10.61 1.99
CA HIS A 16 -8.16 -11.44 3.15
C HIS A 16 -6.84 -11.03 3.78
N PHE A 17 -6.66 -11.41 5.04
CA PHE A 17 -5.38 -11.38 5.72
C PHE A 17 -5.20 -12.65 6.54
N MET A 18 -3.99 -12.91 7.02
CA MET A 18 -3.70 -14.06 7.86
C MET A 18 -3.51 -13.60 9.31
N ALA A 19 -4.22 -14.23 10.24
CA ALA A 19 -4.01 -14.01 11.67
C ALA A 19 -4.13 -15.35 12.40
N ASN A 20 -3.21 -15.63 13.30
CA ASN A 20 -3.17 -16.87 14.08
C ASN A 20 -3.27 -18.14 13.23
N GLY A 21 -2.68 -18.13 12.03
CA GLY A 21 -2.77 -19.25 11.08
C GLY A 21 -4.11 -19.38 10.32
N ALA A 22 -5.08 -18.51 10.58
CA ALA A 22 -6.38 -18.50 9.92
C ALA A 22 -6.46 -17.41 8.84
N ARG A 23 -7.13 -17.72 7.73
CA ARG A 23 -7.52 -16.74 6.70
C ARG A 23 -8.81 -16.06 7.12
N LEU A 24 -8.76 -14.75 7.32
CA LEU A 24 -9.88 -13.93 7.77
C LEU A 24 -10.21 -12.85 6.73
N PRO A 25 -11.46 -12.35 6.68
CA PRO A 25 -11.80 -11.18 5.86
C PRO A 25 -10.97 -9.97 6.30
N ASN A 26 -10.46 -9.20 5.35
CA ASN A 26 -9.67 -8.01 5.67
C ASN A 26 -10.59 -6.88 6.14
N PRO A 27 -10.33 -6.25 7.32
CA PRO A 27 -11.11 -5.13 7.80
C PRO A 27 -10.78 -3.80 7.10
N GLU A 28 -9.62 -3.73 6.40
CA GLU A 28 -9.19 -2.55 5.65
C GLU A 28 -9.88 -2.54 4.28
N VAL A 29 -11.08 -1.96 4.23
CA VAL A 29 -11.93 -1.94 3.05
C VAL A 29 -12.10 -0.51 2.50
N PRO A 30 -12.27 -0.31 1.17
CA PRO A 30 -12.45 1.00 0.56
C PRO A 30 -13.59 1.84 1.15
N ARG A 31 -14.62 1.20 1.70
CA ARG A 31 -15.73 1.87 2.38
C ARG A 31 -15.28 2.80 3.52
N ARG A 32 -14.12 2.56 4.12
CA ARG A 32 -13.57 3.46 5.15
C ARG A 32 -13.32 4.87 4.60
N VAL A 33 -12.94 4.99 3.34
CA VAL A 33 -12.75 6.28 2.66
C VAL A 33 -14.08 7.04 2.59
N ASP A 34 -15.20 6.36 2.30
CA ASP A 34 -16.53 6.98 2.24
C ASP A 34 -16.95 7.55 3.59
N ILE A 35 -16.74 6.77 4.65
CA ILE A 35 -17.09 7.16 6.03
C ILE A 35 -16.25 8.36 6.45
N LEU A 36 -14.93 8.33 6.22
CA LEU A 36 -14.02 9.42 6.58
C LEU A 36 -14.33 10.69 5.78
N LYS A 37 -14.60 10.56 4.47
CA LYS A 37 -15.00 11.67 3.60
C LYS A 37 -16.28 12.33 4.09
N ALA A 38 -17.33 11.54 4.33
CA ALA A 38 -18.60 12.06 4.83
C ALA A 38 -18.46 12.78 6.18
N GLY A 39 -17.66 12.23 7.11
CA GLY A 39 -17.34 12.89 8.37
C GLY A 39 -16.61 14.23 8.21
N ALA A 40 -15.64 14.28 7.31
CA ALA A 40 -14.90 15.52 7.04
C ALA A 40 -15.77 16.58 6.34
N GLU A 41 -16.63 16.17 5.39
CA GLU A 41 -17.61 17.08 4.76
C GLU A 41 -18.60 17.65 5.79
N ALA A 42 -19.11 16.83 6.71
CA ALA A 42 -19.95 17.28 7.81
C ALA A 42 -19.23 18.26 8.76
N ALA A 43 -17.91 18.15 8.87
CA ALA A 43 -17.07 19.08 9.62
C ALA A 43 -16.67 20.33 8.82
N GLY A 44 -17.23 20.55 7.63
CA GLY A 44 -16.98 21.74 6.78
C GLY A 44 -15.69 21.68 5.98
N CYS A 45 -15.14 20.48 5.71
CA CYS A 45 -14.01 20.33 4.78
C CYS A 45 -14.49 20.38 3.33
N ALA A 46 -13.73 21.09 2.49
CA ALA A 46 -13.87 21.06 1.03
C ALA A 46 -12.77 20.20 0.42
N PHE A 47 -13.15 19.21 -0.37
CA PHE A 47 -12.23 18.27 -0.98
C PHE A 47 -11.75 18.72 -2.35
N GLU A 48 -10.45 18.56 -2.56
CA GLU A 48 -9.76 18.80 -3.82
C GLU A 48 -8.96 17.56 -4.22
N ALA A 49 -8.78 17.34 -5.53
CA ALA A 49 -7.87 16.30 -6.00
C ALA A 49 -6.42 16.79 -5.89
N PRO A 50 -5.47 15.93 -5.50
CA PRO A 50 -4.06 16.29 -5.50
C PRO A 50 -3.52 16.39 -6.92
N ASN A 51 -2.53 17.27 -7.14
CA ASN A 51 -1.69 17.21 -8.32
C ASN A 51 -0.71 16.04 -8.23
N ASP A 52 -0.19 15.60 -9.36
CA ASP A 52 0.88 14.61 -9.41
C ASP A 52 2.23 15.31 -9.20
N ALA A 53 2.79 15.21 -8.01
CA ALA A 53 4.13 15.70 -7.67
C ALA A 53 5.27 14.77 -8.16
N GLY A 54 4.91 13.67 -8.82
CA GLY A 54 5.85 12.68 -9.30
C GLY A 54 6.39 11.76 -8.21
N ALA A 55 7.40 10.98 -8.57
CA ALA A 55 8.00 10.00 -7.66
C ALA A 55 9.08 10.58 -6.74
N GLY A 56 9.54 11.81 -6.97
CA GLY A 56 10.63 12.44 -6.22
C GLY A 56 10.40 12.47 -4.71
N PRO A 57 9.28 13.03 -4.21
CA PRO A 57 8.98 13.07 -2.78
C PRO A 57 8.88 11.67 -2.15
N ILE A 58 8.34 10.69 -2.89
CA ILE A 58 8.27 9.29 -2.44
C ILE A 58 9.67 8.69 -2.29
N ALA A 59 10.54 8.93 -3.26
CA ALA A 59 11.92 8.45 -3.25
C ALA A 59 12.79 9.14 -2.18
N ALA A 60 12.40 10.34 -1.71
CA ALA A 60 13.07 11.01 -0.60
C ALA A 60 12.82 10.32 0.76
N VAL A 61 11.71 9.57 0.88
CA VAL A 61 11.30 8.88 2.12
C VAL A 61 11.62 7.39 2.08
N HIS A 62 11.45 6.76 0.91
CA HIS A 62 11.58 5.31 0.73
C HIS A 62 12.83 4.94 -0.06
N THR A 63 13.45 3.82 0.32
CA THR A 63 14.60 3.30 -0.42
C THR A 63 14.22 2.86 -1.84
N PRO A 64 15.14 2.92 -2.81
CA PRO A 64 14.88 2.46 -4.18
C PRO A 64 14.43 1.00 -4.25
N GLU A 65 14.96 0.15 -3.36
CA GLU A 65 14.59 -1.25 -3.24
C GLU A 65 13.11 -1.42 -2.86
N TYR A 66 12.63 -0.64 -1.88
CA TYR A 66 11.23 -0.71 -1.46
C TYR A 66 10.27 -0.22 -2.56
N VAL A 67 10.60 0.89 -3.21
CA VAL A 67 9.78 1.41 -4.32
C VAL A 67 9.72 0.41 -5.46
N THR A 68 10.86 -0.19 -5.84
CA THR A 68 10.93 -1.23 -6.86
C THR A 68 10.15 -2.47 -6.46
N PHE A 69 10.30 -2.91 -5.20
CA PHE A 69 9.54 -4.01 -4.64
C PHE A 69 8.04 -3.77 -4.81
N LEU A 70 7.50 -2.69 -4.28
CA LEU A 70 6.06 -2.43 -4.29
C LEU A 70 5.47 -2.33 -5.71
N ARG A 71 6.26 -1.81 -6.67
CA ARG A 71 5.86 -1.72 -8.08
C ARG A 71 5.82 -3.06 -8.80
N THR A 72 6.65 -4.01 -8.40
CA THR A 72 6.90 -5.23 -9.20
C THR A 72 6.52 -6.53 -8.53
N ILE A 73 6.35 -6.52 -7.21
CA ILE A 73 6.22 -7.76 -6.45
C ILE A 73 5.02 -8.60 -6.84
N HIS A 74 3.86 -7.99 -7.08
CA HIS A 74 2.66 -8.75 -7.45
C HIS A 74 2.87 -9.50 -8.78
N ALA A 75 3.42 -8.87 -9.80
CA ALA A 75 3.68 -9.52 -11.09
C ALA A 75 4.70 -10.66 -10.98
N ARG A 76 5.67 -10.54 -10.09
CA ARG A 76 6.68 -11.57 -9.81
C ARG A 76 6.10 -12.71 -8.97
N TRP A 77 5.26 -12.38 -8.00
CA TRP A 77 4.54 -13.35 -7.16
C TRP A 77 3.65 -14.26 -7.98
N ARG A 78 2.90 -13.70 -8.94
CA ARG A 78 2.00 -14.46 -9.83
C ARG A 78 2.71 -15.46 -10.77
N ARG A 79 4.04 -15.42 -10.84
CA ARG A 79 4.84 -16.42 -11.58
C ARG A 79 5.22 -17.62 -10.73
N ILE A 80 4.95 -17.60 -9.43
CA ILE A 80 5.23 -18.72 -8.53
C ILE A 80 4.05 -19.68 -8.63
N GLU A 81 4.33 -20.94 -8.94
CA GLU A 81 3.31 -21.97 -9.00
C GLU A 81 2.63 -22.15 -7.63
N GLY A 82 1.30 -22.20 -7.61
CA GLY A 82 0.52 -22.32 -6.37
C GLY A 82 0.48 -21.10 -5.48
N ALA A 83 1.06 -19.96 -5.90
CA ALA A 83 0.99 -18.72 -5.11
C ALA A 83 -0.44 -18.19 -4.99
N SER A 84 -0.73 -17.53 -3.88
CA SER A 84 -1.97 -16.80 -3.64
C SER A 84 -2.16 -15.66 -4.65
N GLU A 85 -3.40 -15.17 -4.81
CA GLU A 85 -3.72 -14.04 -5.68
C GLU A 85 -3.05 -12.76 -5.22
N GLU A 86 -2.96 -12.57 -3.91
CA GLU A 86 -2.31 -11.42 -3.27
C GLU A 86 -0.99 -11.86 -2.64
N VAL A 87 -0.03 -10.96 -2.57
CA VAL A 87 1.26 -11.20 -1.95
C VAL A 87 1.08 -11.14 -0.43
N ILE A 88 1.18 -12.29 0.21
CA ILE A 88 1.16 -12.44 1.67
C ILE A 88 2.43 -13.19 2.06
N PRO A 89 3.34 -12.59 2.83
CA PRO A 89 4.58 -13.25 3.21
C PRO A 89 4.31 -14.42 4.16
N ASN A 90 5.07 -15.49 4.02
CA ASN A 90 5.01 -16.64 4.92
C ASN A 90 6.33 -16.90 5.65
N ILE A 91 7.34 -16.08 5.36
CA ILE A 91 8.67 -16.13 5.97
C ILE A 91 9.22 -14.72 6.08
N HIS A 92 9.83 -14.40 7.21
CA HIS A 92 10.48 -13.12 7.47
C HIS A 92 11.95 -13.38 7.83
N PRO A 93 12.89 -12.53 7.35
CA PRO A 93 14.28 -12.66 7.74
C PRO A 93 14.45 -12.37 9.24
N ALA A 94 15.28 -13.15 9.90
CA ALA A 94 15.62 -12.90 11.31
C ALA A 94 16.40 -11.59 11.46
N ASN A 95 17.24 -11.26 10.45
CA ASN A 95 18.04 -10.04 10.43
C ASN A 95 18.03 -9.44 9.01
N ARG A 96 17.62 -8.18 8.88
CA ARG A 96 17.59 -7.46 7.58
C ARG A 96 18.98 -7.00 7.12
N SER A 97 20.00 -7.02 7.99
CA SER A 97 21.36 -6.68 7.63
C SER A 97 22.13 -7.80 6.93
N ASP A 98 21.58 -9.03 6.88
CA ASP A 98 22.24 -10.20 6.25
C ASP A 98 22.22 -10.17 4.71
N GLY A 99 21.65 -9.10 4.14
CA GLY A 99 21.59 -8.85 2.71
C GLY A 99 20.16 -8.79 2.17
N TYR A 100 20.04 -8.25 0.93
CA TYR A 100 18.75 -8.08 0.28
C TYR A 100 18.35 -9.34 -0.48
N PRO A 101 17.17 -9.93 -0.23
CA PRO A 101 16.72 -11.15 -0.90
C PRO A 101 16.52 -10.95 -2.42
N LYS A 102 16.85 -11.98 -3.21
CA LYS A 102 16.64 -11.97 -4.67
C LYS A 102 15.28 -12.53 -5.08
N SER A 103 14.74 -13.48 -4.31
CA SER A 103 13.45 -14.12 -4.63
C SER A 103 12.26 -13.24 -4.26
N ALA A 104 11.12 -13.43 -4.95
CA ALA A 104 9.88 -12.73 -4.63
C ALA A 104 9.40 -13.05 -3.21
N VAL A 105 9.49 -14.32 -2.78
CA VAL A 105 9.12 -14.75 -1.42
C VAL A 105 9.98 -14.08 -0.37
N GLY A 106 11.30 -14.07 -0.56
CA GLY A 106 12.22 -13.41 0.36
C GLY A 106 11.99 -11.91 0.45
N GLN A 107 11.75 -11.24 -0.69
CA GLN A 107 11.46 -9.79 -0.70
C GLN A 107 10.11 -9.46 -0.05
N ALA A 108 9.10 -10.31 -0.23
CA ALA A 108 7.82 -10.13 0.46
C ALA A 108 8.03 -10.11 1.98
N GLY A 109 8.71 -11.10 2.54
CA GLY A 109 8.99 -11.14 3.98
C GLY A 109 9.97 -10.07 4.46
N PHE A 110 10.87 -9.59 3.57
CA PHE A 110 11.80 -8.52 3.91
C PHE A 110 11.09 -7.17 4.08
N HIS A 111 10.11 -6.86 3.21
CA HIS A 111 9.43 -5.57 3.20
C HIS A 111 8.11 -5.55 3.96
N GLN A 112 7.41 -6.67 4.05
CA GLN A 112 6.17 -6.77 4.82
C GLN A 112 6.48 -7.34 6.21
N ALA A 113 6.15 -6.59 7.26
CA ALA A 113 6.46 -6.98 8.64
C ALA A 113 5.54 -8.08 9.17
N ASP A 114 4.34 -8.19 8.58
CA ASP A 114 3.30 -9.13 8.96
C ASP A 114 2.49 -9.60 7.75
N THR A 115 1.40 -10.29 8.01
CA THR A 115 0.48 -10.84 7.00
C THR A 115 -0.82 -10.03 6.86
N ALA A 116 -0.88 -8.82 7.43
CA ALA A 116 -2.11 -8.03 7.53
C ALA A 116 -2.30 -7.05 6.36
N CYS A 117 -1.24 -6.79 5.58
CA CYS A 117 -1.32 -5.90 4.42
C CYS A 117 -0.96 -6.64 3.12
N PRO A 118 -1.87 -7.45 2.55
CA PRO A 118 -1.65 -8.13 1.29
C PRO A 118 -1.45 -7.14 0.13
N ILE A 119 -0.58 -7.50 -0.82
CA ILE A 119 -0.30 -6.66 -1.98
C ILE A 119 -0.94 -7.26 -3.23
N SER A 120 -1.84 -6.52 -3.85
CA SER A 120 -2.45 -6.83 -5.15
C SER A 120 -1.77 -6.09 -6.30
N GLY A 121 -2.16 -6.37 -7.52
CA GLY A 121 -1.70 -5.63 -8.70
C GLY A 121 -2.12 -4.16 -8.73
N ARG A 122 -3.06 -3.77 -7.89
CA ARG A 122 -3.55 -2.39 -7.78
C ARG A 122 -2.94 -1.60 -6.63
N THR A 123 -2.26 -2.28 -5.70
CA THR A 123 -1.73 -1.67 -4.47
C THR A 123 -0.74 -0.55 -4.75
N TRP A 124 0.19 -0.72 -5.72
CA TRP A 124 1.13 0.34 -6.06
C TRP A 124 0.44 1.63 -6.48
N GLY A 125 -0.52 1.54 -7.41
CA GLY A 125 -1.25 2.73 -7.89
C GLY A 125 -2.02 3.41 -6.77
N ALA A 126 -2.69 2.64 -5.93
CA ALA A 126 -3.43 3.16 -4.78
C ALA A 126 -2.51 3.85 -3.76
N ALA A 127 -1.38 3.23 -3.41
CA ALA A 127 -0.40 3.80 -2.50
C ALA A 127 0.26 5.06 -3.07
N TYR A 128 0.56 5.08 -4.38
CA TYR A 128 1.09 6.25 -5.07
C TYR A 128 0.15 7.46 -4.92
N TRP A 129 -1.14 7.30 -5.23
CA TRP A 129 -2.10 8.41 -5.15
C TRP A 129 -2.46 8.78 -3.71
N SER A 130 -2.39 7.85 -2.77
CA SER A 130 -2.47 8.16 -1.34
C SER A 130 -1.29 9.05 -0.91
N ALA A 131 -0.09 8.77 -1.38
CA ALA A 131 1.09 9.62 -1.13
C ALA A 131 0.94 11.01 -1.76
N GLN A 132 0.42 11.12 -3.01
CA GLN A 132 0.16 12.43 -3.64
C GLN A 132 -0.85 13.26 -2.82
N THR A 133 -1.86 12.59 -2.24
CA THR A 133 -2.82 13.25 -1.33
C THR A 133 -2.14 13.85 -0.10
N ALA A 134 -1.21 13.11 0.52
CA ALA A 134 -0.46 13.59 1.66
C ALA A 134 0.51 14.73 1.30
N ILE A 135 1.17 14.64 0.13
CA ILE A 135 2.07 15.69 -0.38
C ILE A 135 1.29 16.99 -0.62
N ALA A 136 0.13 16.90 -1.29
CA ALA A 136 -0.72 18.07 -1.53
C ALA A 136 -1.19 18.71 -0.22
N GLY A 137 -1.46 17.92 0.81
CA GLY A 137 -1.79 18.41 2.15
C GLY A 137 -0.62 19.14 2.80
N ALA A 138 0.59 18.62 2.67
CA ALA A 138 1.81 19.27 3.21
C ALA A 138 2.14 20.58 2.47
N ASP A 139 1.99 20.60 1.14
CA ASP A 139 2.26 21.77 0.31
C ASP A 139 1.24 22.92 0.55
N ALA A 140 0.09 22.61 1.13
CA ALA A 140 -0.99 23.57 1.40
C ALA A 140 -0.89 24.25 2.77
N LEU A 141 0.09 23.88 3.61
CA LEU A 141 0.38 24.49 4.92
C LEU A 141 1.29 25.71 4.79
#